data_d2afc3371764f0be96b60062611d458d
#
_entry.id   d2afc3371764f0be96b60062611d458d
#
_cell.length_a   1.000
_cell.length_b   1.000
_cell.length_c   1.000
_cell.angle_alpha   90.00
_cell.angle_beta   90.00
_cell.angle_gamma   90.00
#
_symmetry.space_group_name_H-M   'P 1'
#
loop_
_entity.id
_entity.type
_entity.pdbx_description
1 polymer ?
#
loop_
_entity_poly.entity_id
_entity_poly.type
_entity_poly.pdbx_seq_one_letter_code
_entity_poly.pdbx_strand_id
1 'polypeptide(L)'
;MSKNHYIIPVFISHQGCPHQCVFCNQDRIAKVVNEVKAKDVVKTIDEYLESINNKSATIEVSFFGGTFTAINVDKQKELLSVAKEYKDKGLINKIRLSTRPDAINKGILDYLKEYKVDVIELGVQSLDEDVLRLSGRGHGVLEVVNASKLIKEYGITLVHQIMPGLPGDTFEKDIKTVKKSIEMKPDLCRIYPALVIRDTPMEDMYKDGRFTPYSLEDAVSISKEMYKLYKKENIQIIRMGLQPTEAITWGQDIIDGPFHPSFRELVESSLICENIQNQIEKNDNIILEVNSKDLSKLYANKKVYFNNLKQNHNGQINVTINDKLKIGKIKLIVVKKIEDIII
;
A
#
# COMPACT_ATOMS: atom_id res chain seq x y z
N MET A 1 18.91 -12.46 -2.65
CA MET A 1 19.31 -11.08 -3.00
C MET A 1 19.21 -10.22 -1.75
N SER A 2 20.21 -9.43 -1.45
CA SER A 2 20.15 -8.48 -0.34
C SER A 2 19.04 -7.46 -0.61
N LYS A 3 18.30 -7.08 0.41
CA LYS A 3 17.28 -6.03 0.35
C LYS A 3 17.96 -4.70 0.01
N ASN A 4 17.45 -3.98 -0.99
CA ASN A 4 18.07 -2.74 -1.48
C ASN A 4 17.41 -1.47 -0.90
N HIS A 5 16.33 -1.61 -0.14
CA HIS A 5 15.64 -0.52 0.53
C HIS A 5 15.14 -0.96 1.91
N TYR A 6 15.54 -0.23 2.95
CA TYR A 6 15.15 -0.47 4.33
C TYR A 6 14.36 0.74 4.83
N ILE A 7 13.28 0.47 5.54
CA ILE A 7 12.49 1.49 6.24
C ILE A 7 12.70 1.26 7.74
N ILE A 8 13.15 2.29 8.44
CA ILE A 8 13.24 2.36 9.88
C ILE A 8 11.96 3.05 10.37
N PRO A 9 10.99 2.31 10.92
CA PRO A 9 9.72 2.88 11.33
C PRO A 9 9.84 3.53 12.72
N VAL A 10 9.34 4.75 12.84
CA VAL A 10 9.12 5.43 14.12
C VAL A 10 7.62 5.68 14.24
N PHE A 11 6.96 5.01 15.18
CA PHE A 11 5.50 5.12 15.36
C PHE A 11 5.16 6.21 16.36
N ILE A 12 4.32 7.16 15.93
CA ILE A 12 3.81 8.27 16.75
C ILE A 12 2.29 8.09 16.84
N SER A 13 1.86 7.24 17.79
CA SER A 13 0.46 6.83 17.92
C SER A 13 -0.43 7.97 18.37
N HIS A 14 -1.59 8.11 17.77
CA HIS A 14 -2.70 9.05 18.08
C HIS A 14 -2.35 10.53 18.24
N GLN A 15 -1.07 10.91 18.18
CA GLN A 15 -0.69 12.30 18.33
C GLN A 15 -1.05 13.10 17.09
N GLY A 16 -1.56 14.30 17.30
CA GLY A 16 -1.92 15.25 16.26
C GLY A 16 -3.20 14.91 15.47
N CYS A 17 -3.91 13.82 15.76
CA CYS A 17 -5.16 13.51 15.08
C CYS A 17 -6.32 14.31 15.68
N PRO A 18 -6.88 15.33 14.97
CA PRO A 18 -8.00 16.14 15.50
C PRO A 18 -9.35 15.41 15.39
N HIS A 19 -9.41 14.32 14.64
CA HIS A 19 -10.61 13.53 14.37
C HIS A 19 -10.37 12.05 14.64
N GLN A 20 -11.41 11.36 15.08
CA GLN A 20 -11.41 9.92 15.26
C GLN A 20 -12.03 9.25 14.04
N CYS A 21 -11.19 8.75 13.13
CA CYS A 21 -11.67 7.99 11.96
C CYS A 21 -12.29 6.67 12.41
N VAL A 22 -13.42 6.28 11.81
CA VAL A 22 -14.20 5.10 12.23
C VAL A 22 -13.42 3.78 12.12
N PHE A 23 -12.41 3.72 11.26
CA PHE A 23 -11.60 2.53 11.00
C PHE A 23 -10.29 2.47 11.81
N CYS A 24 -10.00 3.48 12.64
CA CYS A 24 -8.68 3.65 13.22
C CYS A 24 -8.63 3.38 14.72
N ASN A 25 -7.76 2.46 15.11
CA ASN A 25 -7.35 2.25 16.49
C ASN A 25 -5.83 2.09 16.53
N GLN A 26 -5.10 3.20 16.70
CA GLN A 26 -3.64 3.19 16.64
C GLN A 26 -3.00 2.54 17.87
N ASP A 27 -3.66 2.55 19.02
CA ASP A 27 -3.16 1.90 20.24
C ASP A 27 -2.99 0.39 20.00
N ARG A 28 -3.95 -0.21 19.28
CA ARG A 28 -3.88 -1.62 18.88
C ARG A 28 -2.92 -1.86 17.72
N ILE A 29 -2.97 -1.01 16.69
CA ILE A 29 -2.17 -1.19 15.46
C ILE A 29 -0.68 -0.96 15.73
N ALA A 30 -0.31 0.07 16.49
CA ALA A 30 1.07 0.47 16.72
C ALA A 30 1.66 -0.06 18.04
N LYS A 31 0.81 -0.45 19.01
CA LYS A 31 1.21 -0.89 20.38
C LYS A 31 2.15 0.10 21.11
N VAL A 32 2.15 1.38 20.74
CA VAL A 32 2.98 2.42 21.35
C VAL A 32 2.10 3.22 22.29
N VAL A 33 2.32 3.05 23.58
CA VAL A 33 1.53 3.70 24.66
C VAL A 33 2.17 5.01 25.14
N ASN A 34 3.49 5.17 24.95
CA ASN A 34 4.24 6.31 25.45
C ASN A 34 4.57 7.33 24.37
N GLU A 35 4.69 8.60 24.79
CA GLU A 35 5.17 9.66 23.91
C GLU A 35 6.60 9.38 23.44
N VAL A 36 6.80 9.37 22.12
CA VAL A 36 8.12 9.17 21.51
C VAL A 36 8.99 10.39 21.74
N LYS A 37 10.22 10.19 22.23
CA LYS A 37 11.23 11.22 22.48
C LYS A 37 12.40 11.08 21.53
N ALA A 38 13.22 12.12 21.38
CA ALA A 38 14.42 12.10 20.55
C ALA A 38 15.31 10.88 20.82
N LYS A 39 15.52 10.52 22.09
CA LYS A 39 16.29 9.34 22.49
C LYS A 39 15.74 8.01 21.96
N ASP A 40 14.43 7.90 21.81
CA ASP A 40 13.79 6.69 21.30
C ASP A 40 13.98 6.59 19.79
N VAL A 41 13.99 7.72 19.08
CA VAL A 41 14.32 7.79 17.66
C VAL A 41 15.77 7.39 17.42
N VAL A 42 16.72 7.93 18.22
CA VAL A 42 18.16 7.54 18.17
C VAL A 42 18.28 6.04 18.35
N LYS A 43 17.72 5.50 19.44
CA LYS A 43 17.77 4.06 19.74
C LYS A 43 17.24 3.22 18.58
N THR A 44 16.07 3.59 18.05
CA THR A 44 15.45 2.86 16.93
C THR A 44 16.35 2.89 15.69
N ILE A 45 16.91 4.05 15.34
CA ILE A 45 17.79 4.15 14.17
C ILE A 45 19.04 3.29 14.35
N ASP A 46 19.70 3.37 15.52
CA ASP A 46 20.93 2.62 15.79
C ASP A 46 20.72 1.11 15.73
N GLU A 47 19.66 0.59 16.39
CA GLU A 47 19.32 -0.84 16.37
C GLU A 47 19.07 -1.36 14.93
N TYR A 48 18.41 -0.56 14.09
CA TYR A 48 18.20 -0.93 12.69
C TYR A 48 19.51 -0.87 11.89
N LEU A 49 20.31 0.16 12.06
CA LEU A 49 21.58 0.31 11.34
C LEU A 49 22.56 -0.83 11.66
N GLU A 50 22.62 -1.31 12.91
CA GLU A 50 23.40 -2.48 13.30
C GLU A 50 22.96 -3.76 12.56
N SER A 51 21.66 -3.89 12.25
CA SER A 51 21.11 -5.06 11.55
C SER A 51 21.29 -5.01 10.03
N ILE A 52 21.59 -3.84 9.44
CA ILE A 52 21.67 -3.64 8.00
C ILE A 52 23.09 -3.91 7.49
N ASN A 53 23.28 -5.05 6.84
CA ASN A 53 24.57 -5.44 6.27
C ASN A 53 24.84 -4.85 4.88
N ASN A 54 23.81 -4.42 4.14
CA ASN A 54 23.95 -3.88 2.79
C ASN A 54 24.22 -2.37 2.81
N LYS A 55 25.49 -1.98 2.74
CA LYS A 55 25.90 -0.57 2.74
C LYS A 55 25.48 0.24 1.52
N SER A 56 25.08 -0.41 0.43
CA SER A 56 24.57 0.25 -0.79
C SER A 56 23.04 0.40 -0.81
N ALA A 57 22.35 -0.08 0.22
CA ALA A 57 20.91 0.03 0.31
C ALA A 57 20.47 1.47 0.60
N THR A 58 19.31 1.84 0.07
CA THR A 58 18.62 3.07 0.50
C THR A 58 18.01 2.84 1.87
N ILE A 59 18.37 3.65 2.84
CA ILE A 59 17.83 3.62 4.21
C ILE A 59 16.94 4.84 4.42
N GLU A 60 15.72 4.60 4.86
CA GLU A 60 14.70 5.62 5.05
C GLU A 60 14.18 5.58 6.49
N VAL A 61 14.25 6.69 7.22
CA VAL A 61 13.55 6.88 8.50
C VAL A 61 12.15 7.38 8.21
N SER A 62 11.15 6.67 8.71
CA SER A 62 9.75 6.95 8.41
C SER A 62 8.93 7.13 9.68
N PHE A 63 8.36 8.32 9.87
CA PHE A 63 7.45 8.63 10.96
C PHE A 63 6.03 8.23 10.56
N PHE A 64 5.47 7.22 11.24
CA PHE A 64 4.16 6.64 11.00
C PHE A 64 3.25 6.79 12.22
N GLY A 65 1.98 6.52 12.03
CA GLY A 65 0.96 6.52 13.09
C GLY A 65 0.03 7.71 12.97
N GLY A 66 0.02 8.64 13.92
CA GLY A 66 -0.87 9.79 13.94
C GLY A 66 -0.70 10.77 12.77
N THR A 67 -1.02 12.02 13.02
CA THR A 67 -0.82 13.10 12.04
C THR A 67 0.44 13.87 12.41
N PHE A 68 1.57 13.50 11.83
CA PHE A 68 2.87 14.07 12.21
C PHE A 68 2.87 15.60 12.22
N THR A 69 2.35 16.24 11.17
CA THR A 69 2.36 17.71 11.03
C THR A 69 1.32 18.43 11.87
N ALA A 70 0.51 17.72 12.64
CA ALA A 70 -0.47 18.30 13.58
C ALA A 70 -0.10 18.11 15.06
N ILE A 71 1.01 17.42 15.38
CA ILE A 71 1.57 17.41 16.73
C ILE A 71 2.24 18.77 17.01
N ASN A 72 2.57 19.03 18.28
CA ASN A 72 3.27 20.27 18.65
C ASN A 72 4.52 20.49 17.77
N VAL A 73 4.71 21.72 17.26
CA VAL A 73 5.79 22.04 16.30
C VAL A 73 7.19 21.82 16.90
N ASP A 74 7.40 22.15 18.17
CA ASP A 74 8.69 21.93 18.82
C ASP A 74 9.00 20.42 18.91
N LYS A 75 7.98 19.61 19.13
CA LYS A 75 8.10 18.15 19.13
C LYS A 75 8.42 17.59 17.74
N GLN A 76 7.76 18.13 16.69
CA GLN A 76 8.09 17.76 15.32
C GLN A 76 9.57 18.04 15.03
N LYS A 77 10.04 19.26 15.39
CA LYS A 77 11.40 19.70 15.18
C LYS A 77 12.41 18.87 16.00
N GLU A 78 12.06 18.51 17.25
CA GLU A 78 12.88 17.62 18.08
C GLU A 78 13.13 16.27 17.37
N LEU A 79 12.06 15.62 16.90
CA LEU A 79 12.16 14.29 16.26
C LEU A 79 12.85 14.36 14.88
N LEU A 80 12.52 15.39 14.09
CA LEU A 80 13.14 15.60 12.78
C LEU A 80 14.62 15.97 12.89
N SER A 81 15.05 16.68 13.95
CA SER A 81 16.45 17.00 14.17
C SER A 81 17.31 15.75 14.24
N VAL A 82 16.83 14.71 14.94
CA VAL A 82 17.53 13.42 15.02
C VAL A 82 17.69 12.81 13.64
N ALA A 83 16.58 12.64 12.91
CA ALA A 83 16.65 12.04 11.57
C ALA A 83 17.52 12.86 10.61
N LYS A 84 17.46 14.20 10.70
CA LYS A 84 18.31 15.10 9.90
C LYS A 84 19.79 14.90 10.22
N GLU A 85 20.16 14.77 11.50
CA GLU A 85 21.55 14.54 11.91
C GLU A 85 22.10 13.23 11.30
N TYR A 86 21.34 12.13 11.35
CA TYR A 86 21.75 10.87 10.73
C TYR A 86 21.84 10.99 9.20
N LYS A 87 20.96 11.77 8.59
CA LYS A 87 21.01 12.05 7.15
C LYS A 87 22.23 12.91 6.77
N ASP A 88 22.54 13.92 7.56
CA ASP A 88 23.69 14.81 7.33
C ASP A 88 25.03 14.03 7.50
N LYS A 89 25.07 13.01 8.35
CA LYS A 89 26.18 12.07 8.49
C LYS A 89 26.25 11.01 7.39
N GLY A 90 25.27 10.97 6.48
CA GLY A 90 25.20 9.98 5.40
C GLY A 90 24.83 8.56 5.87
N LEU A 91 24.33 8.39 7.09
CA LEU A 91 23.93 7.11 7.65
C LEU A 91 22.53 6.66 7.18
N ILE A 92 21.68 7.61 6.82
CA ILE A 92 20.39 7.38 6.17
C ILE A 92 20.26 8.24 4.92
N ASN A 93 19.40 7.83 4.00
CA ASN A 93 19.22 8.51 2.71
C ASN A 93 17.99 9.41 2.67
N LYS A 94 16.89 8.99 3.33
CA LYS A 94 15.59 9.66 3.23
C LYS A 94 14.89 9.79 4.57
N ILE A 95 14.10 10.87 4.68
CA ILE A 95 13.17 11.10 5.79
C ILE A 95 11.77 11.15 5.17
N ARG A 96 10.88 10.29 5.70
CA ARG A 96 9.45 10.23 5.34
C ARG A 96 8.60 10.54 6.56
N LEU A 97 7.44 11.10 6.31
CA LEU A 97 6.38 11.21 7.33
C LEU A 97 5.01 10.96 6.73
N SER A 98 4.09 10.47 7.57
CA SER A 98 2.68 10.31 7.23
C SER A 98 1.86 11.38 7.92
N THR A 99 0.92 11.96 7.18
CA THR A 99 0.07 13.02 7.71
C THR A 99 -1.26 13.11 6.98
N ARG A 100 -2.13 13.99 7.47
CA ARG A 100 -3.44 14.30 6.90
C ARG A 100 -3.35 15.47 5.93
N PRO A 101 -4.23 15.53 4.91
CA PRO A 101 -4.26 16.67 3.98
C PRO A 101 -4.52 18.02 4.64
N ASP A 102 -5.44 18.05 5.62
CA ASP A 102 -5.82 19.27 6.35
C ASP A 102 -4.73 19.78 7.32
N ALA A 103 -3.66 19.00 7.51
CA ALA A 103 -2.49 19.38 8.32
C ALA A 103 -1.26 19.74 7.46
N ILE A 104 -1.48 20.25 6.24
CA ILE A 104 -0.43 20.73 5.33
C ILE A 104 -0.71 22.19 4.94
N ASN A 105 0.28 23.04 5.11
CA ASN A 105 0.31 24.43 4.64
C ASN A 105 1.74 24.88 4.33
N LYS A 106 1.91 26.07 3.78
CA LYS A 106 3.24 26.58 3.38
C LYS A 106 4.21 26.65 4.56
N GLY A 107 3.79 27.20 5.71
CA GLY A 107 4.67 27.33 6.88
C GLY A 107 5.16 25.98 7.41
N ILE A 108 4.32 24.93 7.32
CA ILE A 108 4.71 23.56 7.63
C ILE A 108 5.74 23.05 6.61
N LEU A 109 5.49 23.22 5.33
CA LEU A 109 6.41 22.75 4.30
C LEU A 109 7.76 23.48 4.31
N ASP A 110 7.78 24.74 4.71
CA ASP A 110 9.02 25.52 4.85
C ASP A 110 9.98 24.84 5.83
N TYR A 111 9.55 24.56 7.08
CA TYR A 111 10.45 23.90 8.03
C TYR A 111 10.69 22.43 7.71
N LEU A 112 9.71 21.70 7.13
CA LEU A 112 9.96 20.32 6.69
C LEU A 112 11.10 20.27 5.65
N LYS A 113 11.18 21.27 4.79
CA LYS A 113 12.28 21.41 3.83
C LYS A 113 13.62 21.68 4.54
N GLU A 114 13.64 22.54 5.57
CA GLU A 114 14.83 22.81 6.40
C GLU A 114 15.34 21.55 7.10
N TYR A 115 14.40 20.66 7.53
CA TYR A 115 14.71 19.36 8.12
C TYR A 115 14.95 18.26 7.08
N LYS A 116 15.07 18.62 5.79
CA LYS A 116 15.39 17.70 4.68
C LYS A 116 14.43 16.52 4.54
N VAL A 117 13.14 16.76 4.79
CA VAL A 117 12.09 15.75 4.53
C VAL A 117 11.98 15.51 3.03
N ASP A 118 12.04 14.25 2.62
CA ASP A 118 12.03 13.83 1.23
C ASP A 118 10.66 13.34 0.75
N VAL A 119 9.87 12.75 1.65
CA VAL A 119 8.64 12.06 1.30
C VAL A 119 7.53 12.40 2.29
N ILE A 120 6.40 12.83 1.77
CA ILE A 120 5.16 13.01 2.54
C ILE A 120 4.11 12.04 2.03
N GLU A 121 3.60 11.22 2.95
CA GLU A 121 2.51 10.30 2.70
C GLU A 121 1.21 10.90 3.21
N LEU A 122 0.31 11.24 2.29
CA LEU A 122 -1.01 11.76 2.61
C LEU A 122 -2.00 10.64 2.82
N GLY A 123 -2.64 10.62 3.98
CA GLY A 123 -3.79 9.78 4.26
C GLY A 123 -5.04 10.28 3.52
N VAL A 124 -5.11 10.09 2.22
CA VAL A 124 -6.25 10.48 1.35
C VAL A 124 -7.48 9.66 1.70
N GLN A 125 -7.34 8.35 1.75
CA GLN A 125 -8.30 7.29 1.99
C GLN A 125 -9.35 7.18 0.88
N SER A 126 -10.16 8.21 0.63
CA SER A 126 -11.11 8.32 -0.46
C SER A 126 -11.13 9.75 -1.05
N LEU A 127 -11.68 9.91 -2.25
CA LEU A 127 -11.97 11.18 -2.91
C LEU A 127 -13.46 11.29 -3.28
N ASP A 128 -14.30 10.63 -2.48
CA ASP A 128 -15.75 10.78 -2.42
C ASP A 128 -16.14 11.43 -1.09
N GLU A 129 -16.87 12.55 -1.16
CA GLU A 129 -17.21 13.35 0.04
C GLU A 129 -18.08 12.58 1.04
N ASP A 130 -19.00 11.73 0.57
CA ASP A 130 -19.83 10.92 1.45
C ASP A 130 -19.03 9.84 2.16
N VAL A 131 -18.12 9.18 1.47
CA VAL A 131 -17.21 8.18 2.06
C VAL A 131 -16.31 8.84 3.12
N LEU A 132 -15.73 10.00 2.82
CA LEU A 132 -14.92 10.76 3.78
C LEU A 132 -15.72 11.15 5.02
N ARG A 133 -16.95 11.64 4.84
CA ARG A 133 -17.87 12.02 5.93
C ARG A 133 -18.27 10.82 6.79
N LEU A 134 -18.70 9.73 6.17
CA LEU A 134 -19.09 8.50 6.87
C LEU A 134 -17.93 7.83 7.60
N SER A 135 -16.71 8.02 7.09
CA SER A 135 -15.47 7.52 7.71
C SER A 135 -14.92 8.43 8.82
N GLY A 136 -15.58 9.55 9.13
CA GLY A 136 -15.16 10.48 10.17
C GLY A 136 -13.80 11.15 9.85
N ARG A 137 -13.48 11.37 8.56
CA ARG A 137 -12.17 11.92 8.17
C ARG A 137 -11.97 13.38 8.58
N GLY A 138 -13.05 14.19 8.61
CA GLY A 138 -12.99 15.60 9.00
C GLY A 138 -12.30 16.52 7.99
N HIS A 139 -11.84 16.01 6.84
CA HIS A 139 -11.39 16.76 5.68
C HIS A 139 -12.15 16.31 4.43
N GLY A 140 -12.26 17.15 3.43
CA GLY A 140 -12.87 16.88 2.15
C GLY A 140 -11.84 16.69 1.02
N VAL A 141 -12.34 16.58 -0.19
CA VAL A 141 -11.52 16.41 -1.40
C VAL A 141 -10.65 17.63 -1.66
N LEU A 142 -11.15 18.84 -1.35
CA LEU A 142 -10.42 20.08 -1.62
C LEU A 142 -9.11 20.16 -0.82
N GLU A 143 -9.10 19.74 0.44
CA GLU A 143 -7.90 19.68 1.28
C GLU A 143 -6.86 18.75 0.67
N VAL A 144 -7.29 17.60 0.12
CA VAL A 144 -6.38 16.67 -0.57
C VAL A 144 -5.75 17.30 -1.80
N VAL A 145 -6.56 17.96 -2.63
CA VAL A 145 -6.07 18.65 -3.85
C VAL A 145 -5.05 19.73 -3.51
N ASN A 146 -5.37 20.58 -2.52
CA ASN A 146 -4.50 21.67 -2.10
C ASN A 146 -3.18 21.16 -1.50
N ALA A 147 -3.26 20.17 -0.59
CA ALA A 147 -2.07 19.58 0.02
C ALA A 147 -1.17 18.90 -1.03
N SER A 148 -1.76 18.14 -1.93
CA SER A 148 -1.02 17.45 -3.00
C SER A 148 -0.28 18.45 -3.90
N LYS A 149 -0.96 19.52 -4.30
CA LYS A 149 -0.36 20.60 -5.10
C LYS A 149 0.81 21.25 -4.36
N LEU A 150 0.61 21.65 -3.10
CA LEU A 150 1.65 22.30 -2.31
C LEU A 150 2.88 21.40 -2.12
N ILE A 151 2.70 20.12 -1.76
CA ILE A 151 3.81 19.18 -1.57
C ILE A 151 4.66 19.07 -2.84
N LYS A 152 4.01 18.99 -4.00
CA LYS A 152 4.71 18.93 -5.29
C LYS A 152 5.42 20.25 -5.64
N GLU A 153 4.83 21.39 -5.35
CA GLU A 153 5.47 22.70 -5.54
C GLU A 153 6.76 22.84 -4.72
N TYR A 154 6.82 22.20 -3.53
CA TYR A 154 8.01 22.15 -2.70
C TYR A 154 9.04 21.10 -3.14
N GLY A 155 8.76 20.34 -4.20
CA GLY A 155 9.65 19.30 -4.72
C GLY A 155 9.82 18.12 -3.77
N ILE A 156 8.84 17.87 -2.90
CA ILE A 156 8.80 16.75 -1.98
C ILE A 156 8.04 15.58 -2.65
N THR A 157 8.53 14.37 -2.51
CA THR A 157 7.88 13.17 -3.06
C THR A 157 6.51 12.98 -2.40
N LEU A 158 5.47 12.95 -3.21
CA LEU A 158 4.08 12.80 -2.78
C LEU A 158 3.66 11.32 -2.83
N VAL A 159 3.15 10.80 -1.72
CA VAL A 159 2.53 9.48 -1.66
C VAL A 159 1.06 9.62 -1.30
N HIS A 160 0.17 8.99 -2.06
CA HIS A 160 -1.24 8.85 -1.68
C HIS A 160 -1.49 7.49 -1.05
N GLN A 161 -2.09 7.48 0.14
CA GLN A 161 -2.65 6.29 0.75
C GLN A 161 -4.15 6.26 0.53
N ILE A 162 -4.66 5.18 -0.06
CA ILE A 162 -6.06 4.99 -0.41
C ILE A 162 -6.59 3.74 0.28
N MET A 163 -7.83 3.80 0.76
CA MET A 163 -8.50 2.71 1.46
C MET A 163 -9.83 2.37 0.76
N PRO A 164 -9.85 1.43 -0.21
CA PRO A 164 -11.09 0.99 -0.81
C PRO A 164 -11.96 0.21 0.18
N GLY A 165 -13.28 0.33 0.03
CA GLY A 165 -14.26 -0.38 0.83
C GLY A 165 -14.53 0.23 2.20
N LEU A 166 -14.37 1.53 2.38
CA LEU A 166 -14.79 2.27 3.57
C LEU A 166 -16.33 2.37 3.66
N PRO A 167 -16.91 2.75 4.83
CA PRO A 167 -18.35 2.96 4.93
C PRO A 167 -18.91 3.90 3.85
N GLY A 168 -19.94 3.43 3.14
CA GLY A 168 -20.56 4.17 2.02
C GLY A 168 -19.82 4.07 0.69
N ASP A 169 -18.75 3.29 0.64
CA ASP A 169 -17.97 3.08 -0.59
C ASP A 169 -18.64 2.05 -1.53
N THR A 170 -18.28 2.12 -2.78
CA THR A 170 -18.66 1.18 -3.83
C THR A 170 -17.50 1.02 -4.80
N PHE A 171 -17.51 -0.04 -5.59
CA PHE A 171 -16.51 -0.27 -6.63
C PHE A 171 -16.35 0.96 -7.56
N GLU A 172 -17.45 1.61 -7.92
CA GLU A 172 -17.44 2.79 -8.78
C GLU A 172 -16.79 4.01 -8.11
N LYS A 173 -17.10 4.26 -6.82
CA LYS A 173 -16.51 5.34 -6.02
C LYS A 173 -15.02 5.13 -5.81
N ASP A 174 -14.60 3.90 -5.54
CA ASP A 174 -13.20 3.51 -5.42
C ASP A 174 -12.42 3.80 -6.72
N ILE A 175 -12.96 3.41 -7.88
CA ILE A 175 -12.36 3.70 -9.18
C ILE A 175 -12.30 5.20 -9.45
N LYS A 176 -13.34 5.95 -9.09
CA LYS A 176 -13.37 7.41 -9.22
C LYS A 176 -12.33 8.07 -8.31
N THR A 177 -12.13 7.55 -7.10
CA THR A 177 -11.07 7.97 -6.18
C THR A 177 -9.69 7.82 -6.82
N VAL A 178 -9.40 6.67 -7.44
CA VAL A 178 -8.12 6.45 -8.12
C VAL A 178 -7.93 7.41 -9.29
N LYS A 179 -8.95 7.61 -10.13
CA LYS A 179 -8.86 8.55 -11.27
C LYS A 179 -8.55 9.98 -10.80
N LYS A 180 -9.26 10.47 -9.79
CA LYS A 180 -8.99 11.78 -9.18
C LYS A 180 -7.59 11.85 -8.54
N SER A 181 -7.14 10.77 -7.87
CA SER A 181 -5.79 10.71 -7.33
C SER A 181 -4.72 10.82 -8.41
N ILE A 182 -4.89 10.15 -9.53
CA ILE A 182 -3.99 10.20 -10.70
C ILE A 182 -3.88 11.63 -11.27
N GLU A 183 -4.98 12.38 -11.32
CA GLU A 183 -4.99 13.78 -11.77
C GLU A 183 -4.05 14.67 -10.94
N MET A 184 -3.88 14.37 -9.65
CA MET A 184 -2.95 15.04 -8.75
C MET A 184 -1.49 14.59 -8.91
N LYS A 185 -1.24 13.56 -9.74
CA LYS A 185 0.09 13.04 -10.10
C LYS A 185 0.95 12.69 -8.86
N PRO A 186 0.48 11.84 -7.93
CA PRO A 186 1.35 11.37 -6.87
C PRO A 186 2.52 10.58 -7.46
N ASP A 187 3.66 10.63 -6.80
CA ASP A 187 4.84 9.88 -7.23
C ASP A 187 4.72 8.39 -6.88
N LEU A 188 4.07 8.10 -5.75
CA LEU A 188 3.86 6.75 -5.23
C LEU A 188 2.43 6.62 -4.66
N CYS A 189 1.97 5.36 -4.55
CA CYS A 189 0.68 5.06 -3.93
C CYS A 189 0.76 3.85 -2.99
N ARG A 190 -0.12 3.82 -1.98
CA ARG A 190 -0.46 2.66 -1.15
C ARG A 190 -1.95 2.38 -1.23
N ILE A 191 -2.31 1.11 -1.30
CA ILE A 191 -3.70 0.65 -1.32
C ILE A 191 -3.91 -0.27 -0.12
N TYR A 192 -4.77 0.14 0.81
CA TYR A 192 -5.13 -0.62 1.99
C TYR A 192 -6.63 -0.86 2.03
N PRO A 193 -7.14 -2.00 1.52
CA PRO A 193 -8.55 -2.33 1.69
C PRO A 193 -8.96 -2.24 3.16
N ALA A 194 -10.14 -1.66 3.39
CA ALA A 194 -10.64 -1.40 4.73
C ALA A 194 -10.88 -2.72 5.50
N LEU A 195 -10.42 -2.75 6.75
CA LEU A 195 -10.58 -3.88 7.67
C LEU A 195 -11.35 -3.43 8.89
N VAL A 196 -12.25 -4.26 9.37
CA VAL A 196 -12.92 -4.06 10.66
C VAL A 196 -11.94 -4.42 11.77
N ILE A 197 -11.43 -3.41 12.44
CA ILE A 197 -10.48 -3.54 13.55
C ILE A 197 -11.23 -3.45 14.87
N ARG A 198 -10.80 -4.24 15.84
CA ARG A 198 -11.38 -4.28 17.19
C ARG A 198 -11.32 -2.92 17.88
N ASP A 199 -12.36 -2.65 18.68
CA ASP A 199 -12.53 -1.40 19.45
C ASP A 199 -12.48 -0.15 18.57
N THR A 200 -13.12 -0.22 17.40
CA THR A 200 -13.32 0.92 16.49
C THR A 200 -14.81 1.18 16.26
N PRO A 201 -15.22 2.42 15.97
CA PRO A 201 -16.61 2.70 15.57
C PRO A 201 -17.07 1.87 14.36
N MET A 202 -16.13 1.47 13.48
CA MET A 202 -16.45 0.61 12.34
C MET A 202 -16.79 -0.83 12.75
N GLU A 203 -16.23 -1.34 13.87
CA GLU A 203 -16.65 -2.61 14.45
C GLU A 203 -18.11 -2.51 14.93
N ASP A 204 -18.50 -1.40 15.57
CA ASP A 204 -19.90 -1.20 16.01
C ASP A 204 -20.84 -1.12 14.80
N MET A 205 -20.44 -0.39 13.74
CA MET A 205 -21.21 -0.34 12.49
C MET A 205 -21.38 -1.73 11.86
N TYR A 206 -20.35 -2.57 11.91
CA TYR A 206 -20.38 -3.94 11.43
C TYR A 206 -21.34 -4.81 12.27
N LYS A 207 -21.24 -4.77 13.59
CA LYS A 207 -22.11 -5.52 14.51
C LYS A 207 -23.59 -5.15 14.38
N ASP A 208 -23.85 -3.85 14.16
CA ASP A 208 -25.20 -3.32 13.97
C ASP A 208 -25.77 -3.54 12.55
N GLY A 209 -25.02 -4.14 11.66
CA GLY A 209 -25.41 -4.35 10.26
C GLY A 209 -25.45 -3.09 9.39
N ARG A 210 -24.90 -1.97 9.88
CA ARG A 210 -24.79 -0.70 9.13
C ARG A 210 -23.61 -0.64 8.16
N PHE A 211 -22.68 -1.58 8.26
CA PHE A 211 -21.51 -1.70 7.41
C PHE A 211 -21.21 -3.18 7.15
N THR A 212 -20.90 -3.48 5.89
CA THR A 212 -20.39 -4.80 5.47
C THR A 212 -19.07 -4.57 4.72
N PRO A 213 -17.96 -5.12 5.20
CA PRO A 213 -16.67 -4.98 4.51
C PRO A 213 -16.69 -5.74 3.18
N TYR A 214 -15.82 -5.37 2.26
CA TYR A 214 -15.59 -6.16 1.06
C TYR A 214 -15.15 -7.58 1.44
N SER A 215 -15.58 -8.55 0.64
CA SER A 215 -14.99 -9.89 0.67
C SER A 215 -13.52 -9.82 0.21
N LEU A 216 -12.75 -10.86 0.48
CA LEU A 216 -11.38 -10.95 -0.04
C LEU A 216 -11.35 -10.89 -1.57
N GLU A 217 -12.33 -11.52 -2.22
CA GLU A 217 -12.44 -11.56 -3.68
C GLU A 217 -12.77 -10.18 -4.27
N ASP A 218 -13.74 -9.47 -3.69
CA ASP A 218 -14.09 -8.10 -4.10
C ASP A 218 -12.91 -7.15 -3.93
N ALA A 219 -12.23 -7.23 -2.78
CA ALA A 219 -11.05 -6.39 -2.51
C ALA A 219 -9.88 -6.68 -3.45
N VAL A 220 -9.66 -7.93 -3.83
CA VAL A 220 -8.66 -8.30 -4.84
C VAL A 220 -9.08 -7.76 -6.21
N SER A 221 -10.37 -7.89 -6.57
CA SER A 221 -10.89 -7.40 -7.85
C SER A 221 -10.73 -5.89 -7.98
N ILE A 222 -11.19 -5.11 -6.98
CA ILE A 222 -11.06 -3.64 -7.02
C ILE A 222 -9.59 -3.21 -6.98
N SER A 223 -8.76 -3.82 -6.13
CA SER A 223 -7.34 -3.47 -6.05
C SER A 223 -6.58 -3.80 -7.34
N LYS A 224 -6.99 -4.83 -8.08
CA LYS A 224 -6.46 -5.15 -9.41
C LYS A 224 -6.77 -4.03 -10.42
N GLU A 225 -8.01 -3.54 -10.45
CA GLU A 225 -8.38 -2.43 -11.35
C GLU A 225 -7.65 -1.13 -10.97
N MET A 226 -7.55 -0.82 -9.66
CA MET A 226 -6.74 0.29 -9.18
C MET A 226 -5.27 0.17 -9.61
N TYR A 227 -4.70 -1.04 -9.49
CA TYR A 227 -3.32 -1.32 -9.91
C TYR A 227 -3.11 -1.06 -11.41
N LYS A 228 -4.04 -1.51 -12.26
CA LYS A 228 -3.99 -1.25 -13.72
C LYS A 228 -3.97 0.24 -14.02
N LEU A 229 -4.84 1.02 -13.38
CA LEU A 229 -4.94 2.46 -13.59
C LEU A 229 -3.65 3.20 -13.18
N TYR A 230 -3.14 2.97 -11.98
CA TYR A 230 -1.88 3.58 -11.53
C TYR A 230 -0.68 3.18 -12.39
N LYS A 231 -0.60 1.90 -12.76
CA LYS A 231 0.49 1.38 -13.59
C LYS A 231 0.49 2.01 -14.98
N LYS A 232 -0.69 2.28 -15.58
CA LYS A 232 -0.82 2.95 -16.87
C LYS A 232 -0.20 4.35 -16.85
N GLU A 233 -0.30 5.05 -15.73
CA GLU A 233 0.26 6.39 -15.53
C GLU A 233 1.66 6.38 -14.91
N ASN A 234 2.33 5.21 -14.87
CA ASN A 234 3.65 5.00 -14.28
C ASN A 234 3.77 5.36 -12.78
N ILE A 235 2.65 5.39 -12.05
CA ILE A 235 2.64 5.60 -10.60
C ILE A 235 2.89 4.26 -9.92
N GLN A 236 3.96 4.19 -9.14
CA GLN A 236 4.34 2.96 -8.47
C GLN A 236 3.50 2.73 -7.20
N ILE A 237 2.85 1.57 -7.12
CA ILE A 237 2.20 1.12 -5.88
C ILE A 237 3.25 0.41 -5.02
N ILE A 238 3.64 1.06 -3.92
CA ILE A 238 4.70 0.56 -3.04
C ILE A 238 4.19 -0.49 -2.04
N ARG A 239 2.88 -0.48 -1.73
CA ARG A 239 2.25 -1.48 -0.87
C ARG A 239 0.79 -1.70 -1.22
N MET A 240 0.35 -2.95 -1.09
CA MET A 240 -1.05 -3.36 -1.12
C MET A 240 -1.34 -4.30 0.05
N GLY A 241 -2.43 -4.03 0.77
CA GLY A 241 -2.81 -4.76 1.97
C GLY A 241 -1.97 -4.42 3.20
N LEU A 242 -2.60 -4.55 4.37
CA LEU A 242 -1.95 -4.31 5.66
C LEU A 242 -0.94 -5.42 5.95
N GLN A 243 0.21 -5.04 6.51
CA GLN A 243 1.24 -6.02 6.86
C GLN A 243 0.83 -6.80 8.11
N PRO A 244 0.94 -8.14 8.09
CA PRO A 244 0.74 -8.93 9.28
C PRO A 244 1.71 -8.52 10.40
N THR A 245 1.20 -8.41 11.61
CA THR A 245 1.96 -8.31 12.85
C THR A 245 1.33 -9.25 13.87
N GLU A 246 1.92 -9.38 15.05
CA GLU A 246 1.30 -10.20 16.11
C GLU A 246 -0.12 -9.74 16.46
N ALA A 247 -0.41 -8.43 16.39
CA ALA A 247 -1.72 -7.86 16.64
C ALA A 247 -2.62 -7.94 15.39
N ILE A 248 -2.05 -7.64 14.22
CA ILE A 248 -2.80 -7.60 12.96
C ILE A 248 -2.85 -9.01 12.36
N THR A 249 -3.68 -9.85 12.94
CA THR A 249 -4.00 -11.20 12.49
C THR A 249 -5.46 -11.53 12.81
N TRP A 250 -6.00 -12.53 12.12
CA TRP A 250 -7.33 -13.06 12.39
C TRP A 250 -7.48 -13.53 13.84
N GLY A 251 -8.58 -13.15 14.46
CA GLY A 251 -8.91 -13.53 15.84
C GLY A 251 -8.23 -12.69 16.92
N GLN A 252 -7.27 -11.83 16.56
CA GLN A 252 -6.69 -10.81 17.44
C GLN A 252 -7.41 -9.46 17.21
N ASP A 253 -6.81 -8.55 16.51
CA ASP A 253 -7.37 -7.22 16.29
C ASP A 253 -8.22 -7.12 15.01
N ILE A 254 -8.16 -8.11 14.11
CA ILE A 254 -9.01 -8.16 12.92
C ILE A 254 -10.29 -8.93 13.24
N ILE A 255 -11.43 -8.24 13.11
CA ILE A 255 -12.77 -8.79 13.29
C ILE A 255 -13.30 -9.34 11.97
N ASP A 256 -13.22 -8.54 10.89
CA ASP A 256 -13.67 -8.93 9.55
C ASP A 256 -12.99 -8.09 8.47
N GLY A 257 -13.20 -8.48 7.21
CA GLY A 257 -12.72 -7.77 6.02
C GLY A 257 -11.66 -8.53 5.24
N PRO A 258 -11.14 -7.95 4.16
CA PRO A 258 -10.31 -8.64 3.18
C PRO A 258 -8.83 -8.78 3.60
N PHE A 259 -8.58 -9.29 4.80
CA PHE A 259 -7.21 -9.49 5.27
C PHE A 259 -6.59 -10.77 4.70
N HIS A 260 -5.42 -10.62 4.09
CA HIS A 260 -4.57 -11.74 3.70
C HIS A 260 -3.09 -11.35 3.81
N PRO A 261 -2.22 -12.18 4.43
CA PRO A 261 -0.79 -11.87 4.63
C PRO A 261 -0.05 -11.52 3.34
N SER A 262 -0.43 -12.17 2.24
CA SER A 262 0.13 -11.97 0.91
C SER A 262 -0.87 -11.28 -0.04
N PHE A 263 -1.64 -10.30 0.43
CA PHE A 263 -2.71 -9.65 -0.35
C PHE A 263 -2.21 -9.16 -1.72
N ARG A 264 -1.03 -8.55 -1.78
CA ARG A 264 -0.41 -8.12 -3.04
C ARG A 264 -0.23 -9.26 -4.03
N GLU A 265 0.21 -10.43 -3.57
CA GLU A 265 0.40 -11.59 -4.43
C GLU A 265 -0.92 -12.10 -4.99
N LEU A 266 -2.03 -11.99 -4.24
CA LEU A 266 -3.36 -12.31 -4.74
C LEU A 266 -3.74 -11.41 -5.92
N VAL A 267 -3.57 -10.11 -5.77
CA VAL A 267 -3.85 -9.13 -6.82
C VAL A 267 -2.98 -9.38 -8.06
N GLU A 268 -1.68 -9.61 -7.86
CA GLU A 268 -0.75 -9.92 -8.96
C GLU A 268 -1.12 -11.24 -9.66
N SER A 269 -1.49 -12.28 -8.91
CA SER A 269 -1.95 -13.57 -9.47
C SER A 269 -3.23 -13.44 -10.29
N SER A 270 -4.23 -12.73 -9.75
CA SER A 270 -5.47 -12.44 -10.46
C SER A 270 -5.21 -11.71 -11.78
N LEU A 271 -4.34 -10.70 -11.77
CA LEU A 271 -3.96 -9.93 -12.96
C LEU A 271 -3.21 -10.79 -13.99
N ILE A 272 -2.28 -11.62 -13.53
CA ILE A 272 -1.51 -12.52 -14.40
C ILE A 272 -2.47 -13.49 -15.11
N CYS A 273 -3.37 -14.15 -14.38
CA CYS A 273 -4.31 -15.10 -14.96
C CYS A 273 -5.29 -14.43 -15.94
N GLU A 274 -5.77 -13.23 -15.62
CA GLU A 274 -6.60 -12.42 -16.53
C GLU A 274 -5.84 -12.07 -17.82
N ASN A 275 -4.60 -11.64 -17.72
CA ASN A 275 -3.78 -11.29 -18.89
C ASN A 275 -3.50 -12.53 -19.76
N ILE A 276 -3.29 -13.71 -19.16
CA ILE A 276 -3.13 -14.95 -19.90
C ILE A 276 -4.43 -15.28 -20.63
N GLN A 277 -5.56 -15.24 -19.91
CA GLN A 277 -6.88 -15.55 -20.49
C GLN A 277 -7.24 -14.63 -21.66
N ASN A 278 -6.88 -13.37 -21.61
CA ASN A 278 -7.13 -12.39 -22.68
C ASN A 278 -6.23 -12.60 -23.93
N GLN A 279 -5.20 -13.44 -23.86
CA GLN A 279 -4.24 -13.67 -24.94
C GLN A 279 -4.34 -15.06 -25.57
N ILE A 280 -5.22 -15.91 -25.07
CA ILE A 280 -5.39 -17.30 -25.55
C ILE A 280 -6.81 -17.55 -26.01
N GLU A 281 -6.95 -18.44 -27.00
CA GLU A 281 -8.24 -18.99 -27.36
C GLU A 281 -8.59 -20.18 -26.43
N LYS A 282 -9.88 -20.45 -26.28
CA LYS A 282 -10.41 -21.42 -25.28
C LYS A 282 -9.84 -22.83 -25.40
N ASN A 283 -9.38 -23.22 -26.60
CA ASN A 283 -8.88 -24.57 -26.91
C ASN A 283 -7.36 -24.62 -27.15
N ASP A 284 -6.64 -23.52 -26.95
CA ASP A 284 -5.20 -23.48 -27.17
C ASP A 284 -4.45 -24.41 -26.20
N ASN A 285 -3.45 -25.15 -26.70
CA ASN A 285 -2.45 -25.75 -25.84
C ASN A 285 -1.33 -24.73 -25.62
N ILE A 286 -1.06 -24.41 -24.36
CA ILE A 286 -0.10 -23.35 -24.02
C ILE A 286 1.00 -23.84 -23.08
N ILE A 287 2.17 -23.21 -23.21
CA ILE A 287 3.28 -23.33 -22.27
C ILE A 287 3.54 -21.92 -21.69
N LEU A 288 3.58 -21.85 -20.37
CA LEU A 288 3.95 -20.65 -19.62
C LEU A 288 5.38 -20.85 -19.10
N GLU A 289 6.34 -20.12 -19.66
CA GLU A 289 7.69 -20.07 -19.08
C GLU A 289 7.73 -18.97 -18.01
N VAL A 290 8.14 -19.34 -16.80
CA VAL A 290 8.11 -18.46 -15.62
C VAL A 290 9.43 -18.51 -14.89
N ASN A 291 9.95 -17.36 -14.43
CA ASN A 291 11.10 -17.37 -13.53
C ASN A 291 10.72 -18.03 -12.19
N SER A 292 11.59 -18.86 -11.61
CA SER A 292 11.33 -19.57 -10.35
C SER A 292 10.90 -18.62 -9.22
N LYS A 293 11.37 -17.38 -9.20
CA LYS A 293 11.02 -16.34 -8.21
C LYS A 293 9.63 -15.73 -8.41
N ASP A 294 8.99 -15.94 -9.54
CA ASP A 294 7.63 -15.44 -9.84
C ASP A 294 6.56 -16.55 -9.72
N LEU A 295 6.96 -17.80 -9.42
CA LEU A 295 6.00 -18.90 -9.24
C LEU A 295 5.00 -18.64 -8.10
N SER A 296 5.43 -18.00 -7.01
CA SER A 296 4.54 -17.64 -5.91
C SER A 296 3.45 -16.68 -6.35
N LYS A 297 3.75 -15.77 -7.26
CA LYS A 297 2.78 -14.83 -7.82
C LYS A 297 1.77 -15.50 -8.74
N LEU A 298 2.20 -16.47 -9.56
CA LEU A 298 1.30 -17.25 -10.41
C LEU A 298 0.38 -18.15 -9.57
N TYR A 299 0.91 -18.73 -8.49
CA TYR A 299 0.24 -19.74 -7.68
C TYR A 299 -0.25 -19.22 -6.33
N ALA A 300 -0.44 -17.92 -6.18
CA ALA A 300 -0.92 -17.35 -4.93
C ALA A 300 -2.24 -17.99 -4.46
N ASN A 301 -2.46 -17.96 -3.15
CA ASN A 301 -3.67 -18.49 -2.50
C ASN A 301 -4.02 -19.92 -2.95
N LYS A 302 -3.12 -20.86 -2.75
CA LYS A 302 -3.33 -22.28 -3.13
C LYS A 302 -3.75 -22.46 -4.61
N LYS A 303 -3.26 -21.58 -5.49
CA LYS A 303 -3.52 -21.58 -6.95
C LYS A 303 -4.96 -21.23 -7.34
N VAL A 304 -5.73 -20.55 -6.52
CA VAL A 304 -7.15 -20.29 -6.80
C VAL A 304 -7.34 -19.67 -8.19
N TYR A 305 -6.66 -18.57 -8.51
CA TYR A 305 -6.80 -17.90 -9.81
C TYR A 305 -6.29 -18.74 -10.97
N PHE A 306 -5.20 -19.46 -10.77
CA PHE A 306 -4.64 -20.36 -11.78
C PHE A 306 -5.54 -21.58 -12.03
N ASN A 307 -6.16 -22.14 -11.00
CA ASN A 307 -7.13 -23.22 -11.14
C ASN A 307 -8.39 -22.74 -11.86
N ASN A 308 -8.87 -21.52 -11.55
CA ASN A 308 -10.00 -20.93 -12.27
C ASN A 308 -9.67 -20.72 -13.76
N LEU A 309 -8.45 -20.24 -14.08
CA LEU A 309 -7.97 -20.15 -15.45
C LEU A 309 -8.03 -21.52 -16.13
N LYS A 310 -7.53 -22.60 -15.49
CA LYS A 310 -7.56 -23.96 -16.02
C LYS A 310 -8.99 -24.50 -16.22
N GLN A 311 -9.90 -24.23 -15.29
CA GLN A 311 -11.30 -24.70 -15.38
C GLN A 311 -12.05 -24.02 -16.52
N ASN A 312 -11.73 -22.78 -16.85
CA ASN A 312 -12.36 -22.01 -17.94
C ASN A 312 -11.68 -22.21 -19.30
N HIS A 313 -10.65 -23.05 -19.35
CA HIS A 313 -9.85 -23.33 -20.54
C HIS A 313 -9.90 -24.82 -20.91
N ASN A 314 -10.18 -25.13 -22.16
CA ASN A 314 -10.31 -26.54 -22.62
C ASN A 314 -8.98 -27.17 -23.03
N GLY A 315 -8.01 -26.34 -23.42
CA GLY A 315 -6.68 -26.79 -23.82
C GLY A 315 -5.77 -27.12 -22.61
N GLN A 316 -4.59 -27.64 -22.89
CA GLN A 316 -3.60 -27.91 -21.85
C GLN A 316 -2.82 -26.65 -21.51
N ILE A 317 -2.64 -26.38 -20.21
CA ILE A 317 -1.78 -25.32 -19.69
C ILE A 317 -0.61 -25.97 -18.95
N ASN A 318 0.57 -25.90 -19.53
CA ASN A 318 1.81 -26.38 -18.94
C ASN A 318 2.65 -25.19 -18.45
N VAL A 319 3.27 -25.36 -17.27
CA VAL A 319 4.15 -24.33 -16.68
C VAL A 319 5.56 -24.91 -16.61
N THR A 320 6.53 -24.18 -17.15
CA THR A 320 7.95 -24.53 -17.14
C THR A 320 8.78 -23.41 -16.50
N ILE A 321 9.83 -23.80 -15.79
CA ILE A 321 10.73 -22.83 -15.16
C ILE A 321 11.80 -22.41 -16.16
N ASN A 322 11.97 -21.09 -16.29
CA ASN A 322 13.03 -20.49 -17.10
C ASN A 322 13.67 -19.31 -16.35
N ASP A 323 14.74 -19.57 -15.59
CA ASP A 323 15.45 -18.57 -14.80
C ASP A 323 16.23 -17.54 -15.62
N LYS A 324 16.30 -17.70 -16.94
CA LYS A 324 16.84 -16.68 -17.86
C LYS A 324 15.83 -15.56 -18.13
N LEU A 325 14.55 -15.78 -17.86
CA LEU A 325 13.54 -14.73 -17.97
C LEU A 325 13.75 -13.67 -16.88
N LYS A 326 13.56 -12.42 -17.27
CA LYS A 326 13.56 -11.31 -16.31
C LYS A 326 12.40 -11.51 -15.31
N ILE A 327 12.69 -11.36 -14.01
CA ILE A 327 11.68 -11.38 -12.94
C ILE A 327 10.55 -10.39 -13.29
N GLY A 328 9.31 -10.81 -13.10
CA GLY A 328 8.10 -10.05 -13.45
C GLY A 328 7.66 -10.21 -14.91
N LYS A 329 8.26 -11.13 -15.68
CA LYS A 329 7.84 -11.48 -17.03
C LYS A 329 7.46 -12.96 -17.11
N ILE A 330 6.35 -13.23 -17.77
CA ILE A 330 5.91 -14.58 -18.15
C ILE A 330 5.93 -14.62 -19.67
N LYS A 331 6.51 -15.68 -20.24
CA LYS A 331 6.47 -15.91 -21.68
C LYS A 331 5.37 -16.92 -21.98
N LEU A 332 4.38 -16.49 -22.73
CA LEU A 332 3.29 -17.33 -23.24
C LEU A 332 3.68 -17.89 -24.61
N ILE A 333 3.58 -19.21 -24.76
CA ILE A 333 3.81 -19.93 -26.02
C ILE A 333 2.53 -20.69 -26.33
N VAL A 334 1.90 -20.38 -27.45
CA VAL A 334 0.78 -21.14 -27.98
C VAL A 334 1.34 -22.26 -28.84
N VAL A 335 1.07 -23.51 -28.45
CA VAL A 335 1.51 -24.71 -29.17
C VAL A 335 0.54 -24.94 -30.32
N LYS A 336 0.94 -24.60 -31.55
CA LYS A 336 0.16 -24.95 -32.75
C LYS A 336 0.22 -26.46 -32.95
N LYS A 337 -0.92 -27.12 -33.20
CA LYS A 337 -0.94 -28.52 -33.64
C LYS A 337 -0.06 -28.68 -34.86
N ILE A 338 0.97 -29.51 -34.76
CA ILE A 338 1.65 -30.06 -35.95
C ILE A 338 0.75 -31.24 -36.34
N GLU A 339 -0.02 -31.10 -37.39
CA GLU A 339 -0.72 -32.22 -38.00
C GLU A 339 0.26 -32.95 -38.91
N ASP A 340 0.66 -34.15 -38.52
CA ASP A 340 1.37 -35.05 -39.42
C ASP A 340 0.36 -35.50 -40.49
N ILE A 341 0.53 -35.00 -41.71
CA ILE A 341 -0.21 -35.50 -42.85
C ILE A 341 0.48 -36.82 -43.26
N ILE A 342 -0.15 -37.94 -42.97
CA ILE A 342 0.25 -39.23 -43.48
C ILE A 342 -0.01 -39.23 -44.99
N ILE A 343 1.08 -39.33 -45.78
CA ILE A 343 1.03 -39.46 -47.23
C ILE A 343 0.70 -40.92 -47.60
#